data_df2c64af27a8f4b5d310bc864665a8d9
#
_entry.id   df2c64af27a8f4b5d310bc864665a8d9
#
_cell.length_a   1.000
_cell.length_b   1.000
_cell.length_c   1.000
_cell.angle_alpha   90.00
_cell.angle_beta   90.00
_cell.angle_gamma   90.00
#
_symmetry.space_group_name_H-M   'P 1'
#
loop_
_entity.id
_entity.type
_entity.pdbx_description
1 polymer ?
#
loop_
_entity_poly.entity_id
_entity_poly.type
_entity_poly.pdbx_seq_one_letter_code
_entity_poly.pdbx_strand_id
1 'polypeptide(L)'
;MNIPEDYFDIADKLHNITDTIPININDILEEFDDIDVQYVVQLREPLVIKHDDGYLFKTVAYPSKKQRFLITQHLAHLLLGHVDNYDKLYHRQANEIQLPACRLAACILMPKADFEKNIYTFSDENGNVNIGELAFHYGVPSTLVNGYGKELGLFK
;
A
#
# COMPACT_ATOMS: atom_id res chain seq x y z
N MET A 1 -1.69 -16.12 -10.48
CA MET A 1 -1.64 -14.78 -9.88
C MET A 1 -2.98 -14.45 -9.24
N ASN A 2 -2.95 -14.03 -8.01
CA ASN A 2 -4.17 -13.81 -7.22
C ASN A 2 -4.61 -12.33 -7.17
N ILE A 3 -3.85 -11.43 -7.78
CA ILE A 3 -4.16 -10.01 -7.82
C ILE A 3 -5.05 -9.73 -9.04
N PRO A 4 -6.25 -9.15 -8.85
CA PRO A 4 -7.09 -8.77 -9.98
C PRO A 4 -6.42 -7.77 -10.92
N GLU A 5 -6.61 -7.90 -12.22
CA GLU A 5 -6.02 -7.02 -13.23
C GLU A 5 -6.40 -5.55 -13.05
N ASP A 6 -7.63 -5.26 -12.63
CA ASP A 6 -8.08 -3.89 -12.39
C ASP A 6 -7.31 -3.18 -11.26
N TYR A 7 -6.67 -3.92 -10.35
CA TYR A 7 -5.81 -3.33 -9.32
C TYR A 7 -4.56 -2.67 -9.93
N PHE A 8 -4.00 -3.28 -10.97
CA PHE A 8 -2.88 -2.69 -11.71
C PHE A 8 -3.32 -1.44 -12.47
N ASP A 9 -4.53 -1.44 -13.03
CA ASP A 9 -5.09 -0.28 -13.72
C ASP A 9 -5.31 0.89 -12.75
N ILE A 10 -5.83 0.62 -11.56
CA ILE A 10 -6.00 1.64 -10.50
C ILE A 10 -4.63 2.20 -10.10
N ALA A 11 -3.66 1.33 -9.83
CA ALA A 11 -2.31 1.74 -9.46
C ALA A 11 -1.63 2.57 -10.56
N ASP A 12 -1.76 2.17 -11.81
CA ASP A 12 -1.17 2.89 -12.96
C ASP A 12 -1.71 4.33 -13.06
N LYS A 13 -2.99 4.54 -12.81
CA LYS A 13 -3.57 5.89 -12.75
C LYS A 13 -2.94 6.74 -11.65
N LEU A 14 -2.67 6.16 -10.50
CA LEU A 14 -2.01 6.86 -9.39
C LEU A 14 -0.53 7.13 -9.70
N HIS A 15 0.13 6.24 -10.44
CA HIS A 15 1.51 6.42 -10.85
C HIS A 15 1.70 7.55 -11.88
N ASN A 16 0.62 8.01 -12.52
CA ASN A 16 0.65 9.23 -13.33
C ASN A 16 0.77 10.50 -12.49
N ILE A 17 0.42 10.45 -11.20
CA ILE A 17 0.57 11.56 -10.25
C ILE A 17 2.02 11.64 -9.78
N THR A 18 2.61 10.50 -9.44
CA THR A 18 3.99 10.41 -8.98
C THR A 18 4.59 9.06 -9.39
N ASP A 19 5.79 9.08 -9.94
CA ASP A 19 6.56 7.91 -10.36
C ASP A 19 7.88 7.74 -9.61
N THR A 20 8.10 8.55 -8.57
CA THR A 20 9.30 8.44 -7.73
C THR A 20 9.31 7.14 -6.94
N ILE A 21 10.50 6.56 -6.73
CA ILE A 21 10.67 5.39 -5.87
C ILE A 21 11.58 5.80 -4.70
N PRO A 22 11.14 5.64 -3.46
CA PRO A 22 9.80 5.21 -3.00
C PRO A 22 8.66 6.10 -3.49
N ILE A 23 7.50 5.52 -3.76
CA ILE A 23 6.31 6.29 -4.17
C ILE A 23 5.98 7.35 -3.13
N ASN A 24 5.80 8.60 -3.56
CA ASN A 24 5.38 9.68 -2.68
C ASN A 24 3.86 9.64 -2.48
N ILE A 25 3.43 8.93 -1.44
CA ILE A 25 2.01 8.76 -1.16
C ILE A 25 1.32 10.09 -0.81
N ASN A 26 2.06 11.06 -0.28
CA ASN A 26 1.50 12.38 0.02
C ASN A 26 1.09 13.12 -1.24
N ASP A 27 1.87 13.02 -2.32
CA ASP A 27 1.52 13.61 -3.62
C ASP A 27 0.22 12.99 -4.16
N ILE A 28 0.03 11.69 -3.96
CA ILE A 28 -1.21 11.01 -4.35
C ILE A 28 -2.38 11.52 -3.51
N LEU A 29 -2.21 11.62 -2.19
CA LEU A 29 -3.28 12.07 -1.29
C LEU A 29 -3.70 13.51 -1.55
N GLU A 30 -2.79 14.38 -1.98
CA GLU A 30 -3.09 15.76 -2.34
C GLU A 30 -4.09 15.91 -3.50
N GLU A 31 -4.22 14.88 -4.33
CA GLU A 31 -5.23 14.85 -5.40
C GLU A 31 -6.65 14.56 -4.90
N PHE A 32 -6.81 14.22 -3.63
CA PHE A 32 -8.10 13.96 -3.00
C PHE A 32 -8.45 15.09 -2.03
N ASP A 33 -9.41 15.92 -2.40
CA ASP A 33 -9.82 17.09 -1.60
C ASP A 33 -10.52 16.72 -0.28
N ASP A 34 -10.98 15.48 -0.16
CA ASP A 34 -11.80 14.99 0.94
C ASP A 34 -11.08 14.05 1.91
N ILE A 35 -9.76 13.93 1.80
CA ILE A 35 -8.96 13.08 2.69
C ILE A 35 -8.06 13.93 3.58
N ASP A 36 -8.21 13.75 4.90
CA ASP A 36 -7.28 14.26 5.90
C ASP A 36 -6.52 13.12 6.55
N VAL A 37 -5.28 13.34 6.94
CA VAL A 37 -4.43 12.35 7.60
C VAL A 37 -4.00 12.84 8.97
N GLN A 38 -4.16 12.01 9.99
CA GLN A 38 -3.69 12.26 11.34
C GLN A 38 -2.65 11.22 11.73
N TYR A 39 -1.45 11.69 12.09
CA TYR A 39 -0.36 10.85 12.56
C TYR A 39 -0.39 10.79 14.09
N VAL A 40 -0.48 9.60 14.67
CA VAL A 40 -0.63 9.40 16.12
C VAL A 40 0.54 8.59 16.65
N VAL A 41 1.22 9.12 17.69
CA VAL A 41 2.43 8.51 18.24
C VAL A 41 2.16 7.16 18.89
N GLN A 42 1.08 6.99 19.63
CA GLN A 42 0.75 5.72 20.30
C GLN A 42 -0.62 5.22 19.88
N LEU A 43 -0.80 5.08 18.58
CA LEU A 43 -2.06 4.61 18.04
C LEU A 43 -2.23 3.11 18.28
N ARG A 44 -3.29 2.74 18.99
CA ARG A 44 -3.64 1.33 19.24
C ARG A 44 -4.02 0.61 17.97
N GLU A 45 -4.84 1.26 17.16
CA GLU A 45 -5.34 0.66 15.94
C GLU A 45 -5.56 1.72 14.87
N PRO A 46 -4.89 1.59 13.70
CA PRO A 46 -5.15 2.46 12.55
C PRO A 46 -6.59 2.31 12.08
N LEU A 47 -7.20 3.40 11.64
CA LEU A 47 -8.57 3.37 11.14
C LEU A 47 -8.84 4.49 10.15
N VAL A 48 -9.89 4.29 9.35
CA VAL A 48 -10.51 5.32 8.52
C VAL A 48 -11.82 5.74 9.16
N ILE A 49 -12.02 7.04 9.35
CA ILE A 49 -13.28 7.61 9.84
C ILE A 49 -13.96 8.32 8.68
N LYS A 50 -15.21 7.95 8.41
CA LYS A 50 -16.05 8.61 7.42
C LYS A 50 -16.80 9.76 8.08
N HIS A 51 -16.69 10.93 7.46
CA HIS A 51 -17.45 12.13 7.83
C HIS A 51 -18.45 12.50 6.72
N ASP A 52 -19.34 13.45 6.98
CA ASP A 52 -20.30 13.92 5.99
C ASP A 52 -19.63 14.53 4.74
N ASP A 53 -18.46 15.16 4.91
CA ASP A 53 -17.73 15.89 3.89
C ASP A 53 -16.35 15.30 3.56
N GLY A 54 -16.04 14.08 4.02
CA GLY A 54 -14.77 13.44 3.70
C GLY A 54 -14.37 12.31 4.63
N TYR A 55 -13.06 12.05 4.64
CA TYR A 55 -12.46 10.91 5.35
C TYR A 55 -11.26 11.37 6.18
N LEU A 56 -11.14 10.81 7.37
CA LEU A 56 -9.95 10.97 8.20
C LEU A 56 -9.22 9.64 8.29
N PHE A 57 -7.97 9.62 7.80
CA PHE A 57 -7.08 8.47 7.95
C PHE A 57 -6.25 8.65 9.22
N LYS A 58 -6.46 7.78 10.21
CA LYS A 58 -5.60 7.72 11.40
C LYS A 58 -4.54 6.65 11.21
N THR A 59 -3.29 7.03 11.33
CA THR A 59 -2.16 6.14 11.13
C THR A 59 -1.09 6.38 12.19
N VAL A 60 -0.13 5.45 12.26
CA VAL A 60 1.02 5.59 13.17
C VAL A 60 1.96 6.70 12.73
N ALA A 61 2.57 7.39 13.69
CA ALA A 61 3.57 8.42 13.38
C ALA A 61 4.90 7.82 12.89
N TYR A 62 5.24 6.62 13.34
CA TYR A 62 6.46 5.89 12.96
C TYR A 62 6.31 4.39 13.25
N PRO A 63 7.15 3.52 12.70
CA PRO A 63 8.22 3.78 11.73
C PRO A 63 7.66 4.12 10.35
N SER A 64 8.47 4.79 9.52
CA SER A 64 8.02 5.32 8.23
C SER A 64 7.50 4.25 7.25
N LYS A 65 8.12 3.09 7.20
CA LYS A 65 7.67 1.97 6.35
C LYS A 65 6.26 1.50 6.72
N LYS A 66 5.99 1.35 8.01
CA LYS A 66 4.66 0.98 8.52
C LYS A 66 3.65 2.08 8.26
N GLN A 67 4.02 3.34 8.51
CA GLN A 67 3.18 4.49 8.24
C GLN A 67 2.75 4.55 6.78
N ARG A 68 3.69 4.45 5.84
CA ARG A 68 3.43 4.48 4.40
C ARG A 68 2.49 3.36 3.98
N PHE A 69 2.74 2.15 4.45
CA PHE A 69 1.89 0.99 4.16
C PHE A 69 0.47 1.20 4.67
N LEU A 70 0.30 1.64 5.91
CA LEU A 70 -1.01 1.83 6.51
C LEU A 70 -1.82 2.93 5.81
N ILE A 71 -1.19 4.06 5.48
CA ILE A 71 -1.85 5.13 4.72
C ILE A 71 -2.30 4.59 3.35
N THR A 72 -1.43 3.88 2.66
CA THR A 72 -1.75 3.33 1.35
C THR A 72 -2.85 2.27 1.43
N GLN A 73 -2.86 1.45 2.48
CA GLN A 73 -3.94 0.50 2.73
C GLN A 73 -5.27 1.21 3.01
N HIS A 74 -5.27 2.30 3.76
CA HIS A 74 -6.47 3.13 3.95
C HIS A 74 -6.99 3.68 2.63
N LEU A 75 -6.09 4.20 1.79
CA LEU A 75 -6.46 4.67 0.45
C LEU A 75 -7.02 3.52 -0.39
N ALA A 76 -6.42 2.33 -0.33
CA ALA A 76 -6.91 1.14 -1.03
C ALA A 76 -8.33 0.76 -0.58
N HIS A 77 -8.62 0.80 0.72
CA HIS A 77 -9.98 0.59 1.23
C HIS A 77 -10.96 1.59 0.63
N LEU A 78 -10.57 2.86 0.55
CA LEU A 78 -11.41 3.90 -0.05
C LEU A 78 -11.67 3.62 -1.54
N LEU A 79 -10.62 3.35 -2.31
CA LEU A 79 -10.71 3.10 -3.75
C LEU A 79 -11.50 1.83 -4.09
N LEU A 80 -11.50 0.84 -3.22
CA LEU A 80 -12.27 -0.41 -3.37
C LEU A 80 -13.70 -0.30 -2.82
N GLY A 81 -14.08 0.84 -2.27
CA GLY A 81 -15.43 1.07 -1.74
C GLY A 81 -15.70 0.42 -0.38
N HIS A 82 -14.70 -0.08 0.30
CA HIS A 82 -14.86 -0.76 1.59
C HIS A 82 -15.40 0.16 2.69
N VAL A 83 -15.09 1.46 2.61
CA VAL A 83 -15.50 2.45 3.62
C VAL A 83 -16.96 2.86 3.49
N ASP A 84 -17.63 2.53 2.38
CA ASP A 84 -19.01 2.93 2.13
C ASP A 84 -20.01 2.34 3.14
N ASN A 85 -19.65 1.19 3.73
CA ASN A 85 -20.49 0.45 4.67
C ASN A 85 -20.12 0.67 6.14
N TYR A 86 -19.14 1.55 6.43
CA TYR A 86 -18.61 1.76 7.78
C TYR A 86 -18.44 3.25 8.08
N ASP A 87 -18.91 3.70 9.24
CA ASP A 87 -18.58 5.04 9.77
C ASP A 87 -17.12 5.08 10.25
N LYS A 88 -16.65 3.95 10.79
CA LYS A 88 -15.26 3.73 11.21
C LYS A 88 -14.81 2.36 10.73
N LEU A 89 -13.78 2.33 9.91
CA LEU A 89 -13.17 1.10 9.43
C LEU A 89 -11.82 0.91 10.14
N TYR A 90 -11.78 -0.03 11.07
CA TYR A 90 -10.57 -0.39 11.80
C TYR A 90 -9.67 -1.33 11.00
N HIS A 91 -8.38 -1.19 11.16
CA HIS A 91 -7.40 -2.03 10.46
C HIS A 91 -7.61 -3.54 10.66
N ARG A 92 -8.04 -3.96 11.87
CA ARG A 92 -8.28 -5.38 12.19
C ARG A 92 -9.68 -5.88 11.83
N GLN A 93 -10.53 -5.02 11.34
CA GLN A 93 -11.91 -5.35 11.03
C GLN A 93 -11.96 -6.14 9.71
N ALA A 94 -12.72 -7.21 9.68
CA ALA A 94 -13.07 -8.02 8.51
C ALA A 94 -11.87 -8.45 7.61
N ASN A 95 -11.33 -9.64 7.89
CA ASN A 95 -10.27 -10.27 7.08
C ASN A 95 -10.58 -10.29 5.58
N GLU A 96 -11.85 -10.35 5.20
CA GLU A 96 -12.33 -10.40 3.83
C GLU A 96 -11.97 -9.17 3.01
N ILE A 97 -11.87 -8.00 3.63
CA ILE A 97 -11.52 -6.74 2.95
C ILE A 97 -10.06 -6.34 3.16
N GLN A 98 -9.37 -6.94 4.12
CA GLN A 98 -7.95 -6.62 4.39
C GLN A 98 -7.04 -7.13 3.29
N LEU A 99 -7.22 -8.35 2.83
CA LEU A 99 -6.37 -8.92 1.79
C LEU A 99 -6.50 -8.18 0.44
N PRO A 100 -7.71 -7.86 -0.06
CA PRO A 100 -7.85 -7.01 -1.23
C PRO A 100 -7.18 -5.64 -1.07
N ALA A 101 -7.34 -4.98 0.07
CA ALA A 101 -6.69 -3.69 0.33
C ALA A 101 -5.17 -3.79 0.38
N CYS A 102 -4.61 -4.85 0.99
CA CYS A 102 -3.17 -5.12 0.98
C CYS A 102 -2.65 -5.34 -0.44
N ARG A 103 -3.36 -6.07 -1.27
CA ARG A 103 -2.99 -6.32 -2.67
C ARG A 103 -2.95 -5.02 -3.48
N LEU A 104 -3.96 -4.19 -3.35
CA LEU A 104 -3.98 -2.90 -4.04
C LEU A 104 -2.89 -1.97 -3.50
N ALA A 105 -2.68 -1.93 -2.20
CA ALA A 105 -1.59 -1.14 -1.59
C ALA A 105 -0.22 -1.57 -2.12
N ALA A 106 0.01 -2.89 -2.27
CA ALA A 106 1.23 -3.40 -2.86
C ALA A 106 1.42 -2.94 -4.32
N CYS A 107 0.36 -3.00 -5.12
CA CYS A 107 0.39 -2.50 -6.51
C CYS A 107 0.73 -1.01 -6.57
N ILE A 108 0.21 -0.21 -5.64
CA ILE A 108 0.47 1.24 -5.58
C ILE A 108 1.92 1.51 -5.18
N LEU A 109 2.41 0.87 -4.12
CA LEU A 109 3.74 1.12 -3.56
C LEU A 109 4.87 0.50 -4.35
N MET A 110 4.61 -0.57 -5.09
CA MET A 110 5.59 -1.32 -5.86
C MET A 110 5.09 -1.53 -7.30
N PRO A 111 5.27 -0.54 -8.19
CA PRO A 111 4.82 -0.65 -9.58
C PRO A 111 5.34 -1.95 -10.22
N LYS A 112 4.43 -2.72 -10.83
CA LYS A 112 4.72 -4.09 -11.28
C LYS A 112 5.95 -4.20 -12.17
N ALA A 113 6.04 -3.38 -13.21
CA ALA A 113 7.15 -3.43 -14.15
C ALA A 113 8.48 -3.07 -13.48
N ASP A 114 8.47 -2.06 -12.60
CA ASP A 114 9.63 -1.66 -11.82
C ASP A 114 10.05 -2.77 -10.84
N PHE A 115 9.07 -3.38 -10.18
CA PHE A 115 9.30 -4.48 -9.23
C PHE A 115 9.92 -5.70 -9.91
N GLU A 116 9.38 -6.12 -11.06
CA GLU A 116 9.91 -7.23 -11.85
C GLU A 116 11.38 -7.00 -12.28
N LYS A 117 11.68 -5.77 -12.69
CA LYS A 117 13.04 -5.37 -13.04
C LYS A 117 13.98 -5.42 -11.83
N ASN A 118 13.55 -4.88 -10.69
CA ASN A 118 14.40 -4.76 -9.50
C ASN A 118 14.65 -6.10 -8.78
N ILE A 119 13.81 -7.10 -8.99
CA ILE A 119 14.10 -8.45 -8.52
C ILE A 119 15.46 -8.93 -9.05
N TYR A 120 15.73 -8.73 -10.32
CA TYR A 120 17.04 -9.09 -10.91
C TYR A 120 18.16 -8.23 -10.35
N THR A 121 17.94 -6.93 -10.17
CA THR A 121 18.95 -6.01 -9.63
C THR A 121 19.37 -6.38 -8.20
N PHE A 122 18.42 -6.83 -7.39
CA PHE A 122 18.64 -7.18 -5.98
C PHE A 122 18.75 -8.70 -5.75
N SER A 123 19.13 -9.46 -6.76
CA SER A 123 19.39 -10.90 -6.65
C SER A 123 20.89 -11.18 -6.66
N ASP A 124 21.28 -12.23 -5.93
CA ASP A 124 22.65 -12.73 -5.94
C ASP A 124 22.93 -13.62 -7.18
N GLU A 125 24.15 -14.11 -7.29
CA GLU A 125 24.61 -15.00 -8.39
C GLU A 125 23.80 -16.29 -8.49
N ASN A 126 23.19 -16.72 -7.40
CA ASN A 126 22.39 -17.95 -7.33
C ASN A 126 20.89 -17.67 -7.55
N GLY A 127 20.51 -16.42 -7.83
CA GLY A 127 19.14 -16.02 -8.05
C GLY A 127 18.34 -15.83 -6.76
N ASN A 128 19.00 -15.73 -5.61
CA ASN A 128 18.31 -15.42 -4.34
C ASN A 128 18.06 -13.92 -4.27
N VAL A 129 16.80 -13.57 -4.06
CA VAL A 129 16.37 -12.17 -3.98
C VAL A 129 16.62 -11.62 -2.57
N ASN A 130 17.23 -10.46 -2.47
CA ASN A 130 17.40 -9.74 -1.22
C ASN A 130 16.13 -8.96 -0.88
N ILE A 131 15.21 -9.59 -0.13
CA ILE A 131 13.93 -9.02 0.27
C ILE A 131 14.12 -7.74 1.09
N GLY A 132 15.14 -7.71 1.97
CA GLY A 132 15.42 -6.54 2.81
C GLY A 132 15.82 -5.31 2.00
N GLU A 133 16.65 -5.48 0.98
CA GLU A 133 17.06 -4.37 0.09
C GLU A 133 15.89 -3.89 -0.78
N LEU A 134 15.08 -4.81 -1.29
CA LEU A 134 13.85 -4.44 -2.01
C LEU A 134 12.90 -3.65 -1.12
N ALA A 135 12.69 -4.10 0.11
CA ALA A 135 11.85 -3.40 1.08
C ALA A 135 12.36 -1.98 1.36
N PHE A 136 13.66 -1.83 1.51
CA PHE A 136 14.28 -0.52 1.67
C PHE A 136 14.10 0.36 0.42
N HIS A 137 14.31 -0.20 -0.75
CA HIS A 137 14.16 0.49 -2.04
C HIS A 137 12.76 1.08 -2.22
N TYR A 138 11.72 0.31 -1.89
CA TYR A 138 10.33 0.77 -2.00
C TYR A 138 9.80 1.48 -0.75
N GLY A 139 10.55 1.49 0.33
CA GLY A 139 10.11 2.09 1.59
C GLY A 139 8.91 1.39 2.21
N VAL A 140 8.88 0.06 2.16
CA VAL A 140 7.77 -0.78 2.63
C VAL A 140 8.25 -1.88 3.59
N PRO A 141 7.35 -2.50 4.37
CA PRO A 141 7.71 -3.68 5.17
C PRO A 141 8.14 -4.86 4.30
N SER A 142 9.12 -5.64 4.76
CA SER A 142 9.61 -6.83 4.06
C SER A 142 8.52 -7.89 3.82
N THR A 143 7.55 -7.98 4.72
CA THR A 143 6.40 -8.88 4.58
C THR A 143 5.55 -8.53 3.37
N LEU A 144 5.41 -7.25 3.05
CA LEU A 144 4.67 -6.81 1.87
C LEU A 144 5.40 -7.19 0.59
N VAL A 145 6.71 -7.01 0.53
CA VAL A 145 7.55 -7.43 -0.61
C VAL A 145 7.41 -8.93 -0.85
N ASN A 146 7.56 -9.72 0.21
CA ASN A 146 7.49 -11.18 0.11
C ASN A 146 6.10 -11.65 -0.36
N GLY A 147 5.04 -11.10 0.21
CA GLY A 147 3.67 -11.42 -0.20
C GLY A 147 3.39 -11.05 -1.65
N TYR A 148 3.78 -9.85 -2.05
CA TYR A 148 3.57 -9.36 -3.41
C TYR A 148 4.32 -10.21 -4.44
N GLY A 149 5.60 -10.52 -4.17
CA GLY A 149 6.40 -11.36 -5.07
C GLY A 149 5.83 -12.76 -5.24
N LYS A 150 5.29 -13.35 -4.17
CA LYS A 150 4.61 -14.65 -4.24
C LYS A 150 3.32 -14.59 -5.05
N GLU A 151 2.51 -13.55 -4.85
CA GLU A 151 1.27 -13.38 -5.60
C GLU A 151 1.50 -13.12 -7.09
N LEU A 152 2.61 -12.50 -7.44
CA LEU A 152 3.02 -12.30 -8.83
C LEU A 152 3.66 -13.58 -9.43
N GLY A 153 3.90 -14.62 -8.64
CA GLY A 153 4.57 -15.82 -9.08
C GLY A 153 6.08 -15.66 -9.30
N LEU A 154 6.68 -14.63 -8.73
CA LEU A 154 8.11 -14.30 -8.87
C LEU A 154 8.98 -14.93 -7.77
N PHE A 155 8.38 -15.23 -6.62
CA PHE A 155 9.00 -15.91 -5.49
C PHE A 155 8.38 -17.29 -5.30
N LYS A 156 9.19 -18.20 -4.82
CA LYS A 156 8.72 -19.55 -4.44
C LYS A 156 8.15 -19.59 -3.03
#